data_b274a49e0f37e121296cbe3b8d6dbdc6
#
_entry.id   b274a49e0f37e121296cbe3b8d6dbdc6
#
_cell.length_a   1.000
_cell.length_b   1.000
_cell.length_c   1.000
_cell.angle_alpha   90.00
_cell.angle_beta   90.00
_cell.angle_gamma   90.00
#
_symmetry.space_group_name_H-M   'P 1'
#
loop_
_entity.id
_entity.type
_entity.pdbx_description
1 polymer ?
#
loop_
_entity_poly.entity_id
_entity_poly.type
_entity_poly.pdbx_seq_one_letter_code
_entity_poly.pdbx_strand_id
1 'polypeptide(L)'
;MKDNASSYNSSIYDENITSVLPYYTEFHAQVIDVVRVLAMEKEEPIRWLDTGCGTGTLALRTLDVIPNVSFMLCDPSEGMLEVAKEKLSGKNVSFNVAASDQLSYENEFDIVTAIQSHHYYDIPTREVAVKKCFNALKEGGIFMTFENIRMSTEESDAMALNRWGQFLLEHGWSPEGVKNHQARRGVEMFPITIEQHLEMLKNAGFKSVNLLWTSYMQAGFWAVK
;
A
#
# COMPACT_ATOMS: atom_id res chain seq x y z
N MET A 1 20.31 2.43 -6.07
CA MET A 1 20.45 1.55 -7.25
C MET A 1 19.06 1.14 -7.69
N LYS A 2 18.72 1.20 -8.97
CA LYS A 2 17.41 0.71 -9.45
C LYS A 2 17.55 -0.80 -9.54
N ASP A 3 16.89 -1.56 -8.65
CA ASP A 3 16.80 -3.00 -8.80
C ASP A 3 15.65 -3.36 -9.77
N ASN A 4 15.61 -4.59 -10.26
CA ASN A 4 14.62 -5.02 -11.25
C ASN A 4 13.22 -5.27 -10.63
N ALA A 5 13.06 -5.11 -9.32
CA ALA A 5 11.83 -5.40 -8.59
C ALA A 5 11.05 -4.13 -8.21
N SER A 6 11.67 -2.93 -8.34
CA SER A 6 11.00 -1.66 -8.07
C SER A 6 11.00 -0.74 -9.30
N SER A 7 9.85 -0.10 -9.55
CA SER A 7 9.71 0.95 -10.56
C SER A 7 10.41 2.26 -10.17
N TYR A 8 10.89 2.38 -8.93
CA TYR A 8 11.48 3.58 -8.35
C TYR A 8 12.92 3.34 -7.89
N ASN A 9 13.72 4.41 -7.84
CA ASN A 9 15.02 4.41 -7.21
C ASN A 9 14.85 4.53 -5.68
N SER A 10 15.22 3.50 -4.93
CA SER A 10 15.05 3.43 -3.47
C SER A 10 15.73 4.58 -2.71
N SER A 11 16.88 5.07 -3.18
CA SER A 11 17.66 6.11 -2.48
C SER A 11 17.02 7.51 -2.50
N ILE A 12 16.10 7.78 -3.43
CA ILE A 12 15.43 9.09 -3.58
C ILE A 12 13.90 8.96 -3.50
N TYR A 13 13.39 7.77 -3.14
CA TYR A 13 11.96 7.49 -3.12
C TYR A 13 11.20 8.42 -2.17
N ASP A 14 11.67 8.51 -0.93
CA ASP A 14 10.99 9.31 0.11
C ASP A 14 10.95 10.81 -0.21
N GLU A 15 11.97 11.32 -0.89
CA GLU A 15 12.05 12.73 -1.31
C GLU A 15 11.04 13.06 -2.42
N ASN A 16 10.80 12.10 -3.31
CA ASN A 16 10.03 12.33 -4.52
C ASN A 16 8.55 11.93 -4.41
N ILE A 17 8.20 10.99 -3.52
CA ILE A 17 6.87 10.38 -3.52
C ILE A 17 5.73 11.39 -3.33
N THR A 18 5.93 12.43 -2.54
CA THR A 18 4.93 13.49 -2.30
C THR A 18 4.68 14.39 -3.50
N SER A 19 5.64 14.48 -4.42
CA SER A 19 5.47 15.19 -5.70
C SER A 19 4.71 14.35 -6.75
N VAL A 20 4.59 13.03 -6.51
CA VAL A 20 3.92 12.08 -7.41
C VAL A 20 2.51 11.77 -6.92
N LEU A 21 2.36 11.49 -5.63
CA LEU A 21 1.11 11.05 -5.02
C LEU A 21 0.48 12.15 -4.16
N PRO A 22 -0.65 12.73 -4.63
CA PRO A 22 -1.44 13.65 -3.81
C PRO A 22 -1.84 12.97 -2.51
N TYR A 23 -1.69 13.69 -1.40
CA TYR A 23 -2.09 13.22 -0.06
C TYR A 23 -1.40 11.93 0.41
N TYR A 24 -0.18 11.65 -0.05
CA TYR A 24 0.58 10.46 0.38
C TYR A 24 0.69 10.32 1.90
N THR A 25 0.85 11.45 2.60
CA THR A 25 0.93 11.49 4.08
C THR A 25 -0.36 11.03 4.74
N GLU A 26 -1.50 11.37 4.14
CA GLU A 26 -2.83 11.03 4.62
C GLU A 26 -3.12 9.53 4.52
N PHE A 27 -2.55 8.83 3.53
CA PHE A 27 -2.69 7.37 3.46
C PHE A 27 -2.21 6.71 4.75
N HIS A 28 -1.02 7.10 5.21
CA HIS A 28 -0.46 6.59 6.46
C HIS A 28 -1.28 7.06 7.68
N ALA A 29 -1.74 8.31 7.70
CA ALA A 29 -2.55 8.84 8.79
C ALA A 29 -3.87 8.06 8.94
N GLN A 30 -4.59 7.79 7.84
CA GLN A 30 -5.82 7.00 7.86
C GLN A 30 -5.58 5.58 8.39
N VAL A 31 -4.50 4.91 7.97
CA VAL A 31 -4.12 3.59 8.45
C VAL A 31 -3.82 3.63 9.95
N ILE A 32 -3.00 4.59 10.39
CA ILE A 32 -2.60 4.74 11.80
C ILE A 32 -3.82 5.04 12.69
N ASP A 33 -4.78 5.83 12.23
CA ASP A 33 -6.00 6.14 12.99
C ASP A 33 -6.86 4.89 13.25
N VAL A 34 -7.02 4.02 12.26
CA VAL A 34 -7.69 2.72 12.44
C VAL A 34 -6.95 1.88 13.48
N VAL A 35 -5.61 1.81 13.38
CA VAL A 35 -4.79 1.00 14.30
C VAL A 35 -4.79 1.55 15.72
N ARG A 36 -4.84 2.87 15.91
CA ARG A 36 -4.97 3.48 17.23
C ARG A 36 -6.22 3.01 17.97
N VAL A 37 -7.36 2.90 17.27
CA VAL A 37 -8.60 2.38 17.87
C VAL A 37 -8.42 0.94 18.33
N LEU A 38 -7.81 0.10 17.50
CA LEU A 38 -7.51 -1.30 17.87
C LEU A 38 -6.53 -1.39 19.05
N ALA A 39 -5.53 -0.51 19.09
CA ALA A 39 -4.52 -0.50 20.13
C ALA A 39 -5.08 -0.14 21.53
N MET A 40 -6.19 0.62 21.58
CA MET A 40 -6.87 0.95 22.84
C MET A 40 -7.52 -0.27 23.49
N GLU A 41 -7.85 -1.29 22.71
CA GLU A 41 -8.57 -2.49 23.17
C GLU A 41 -7.63 -3.69 23.40
N LYS A 42 -6.31 -3.55 23.07
CA LYS A 42 -5.35 -4.64 23.16
C LYS A 42 -4.28 -4.38 24.21
N GLU A 43 -4.09 -5.33 25.12
CA GLU A 43 -2.98 -5.36 26.08
C GLU A 43 -1.70 -5.92 25.45
N GLU A 44 -1.85 -6.91 24.57
CA GLU A 44 -0.73 -7.57 23.89
C GLU A 44 -0.22 -6.74 22.70
N PRO A 45 1.08 -6.85 22.37
CA PRO A 45 1.65 -6.17 21.21
C PRO A 45 0.91 -6.53 19.92
N ILE A 46 0.59 -5.52 19.12
CA ILE A 46 0.00 -5.72 17.78
C ILE A 46 1.06 -6.32 16.86
N ARG A 47 0.78 -7.47 16.25
CA ARG A 47 1.60 -8.05 15.19
C ARG A 47 1.10 -7.54 13.84
N TRP A 48 1.95 -6.82 13.12
CA TRP A 48 1.61 -6.17 11.87
C TRP A 48 2.52 -6.62 10.73
N LEU A 49 1.92 -7.13 9.65
CA LEU A 49 2.59 -7.42 8.39
C LEU A 49 2.35 -6.24 7.43
N ASP A 50 3.41 -5.61 6.95
CA ASP A 50 3.34 -4.61 5.87
C ASP A 50 4.01 -5.20 4.62
N THR A 51 3.23 -5.49 3.59
CA THR A 51 3.71 -6.12 2.36
C THR A 51 3.76 -5.12 1.20
N GLY A 52 4.87 -5.09 0.46
CA GLY A 52 5.23 -3.98 -0.40
C GLY A 52 5.58 -2.74 0.44
N CYS A 53 6.30 -2.95 1.55
CA CYS A 53 6.57 -1.90 2.54
C CYS A 53 7.51 -0.79 2.05
N GLY A 54 8.16 -0.97 0.90
CA GLY A 54 9.13 -0.02 0.34
C GLY A 54 10.22 0.30 1.33
N THR A 55 10.44 1.59 1.57
CA THR A 55 11.45 2.11 2.50
C THR A 55 11.02 2.11 3.97
N GLY A 56 9.89 1.47 4.33
CA GLY A 56 9.42 1.32 5.71
C GLY A 56 8.84 2.59 6.36
N THR A 57 8.43 3.57 5.56
CA THR A 57 7.95 4.87 6.08
C THR A 57 6.67 4.75 6.89
N LEU A 58 5.73 3.85 6.53
CA LEU A 58 4.53 3.58 7.33
C LEU A 58 4.91 3.04 8.71
N ALA A 59 5.79 2.05 8.76
CA ALA A 59 6.25 1.45 10.02
C ALA A 59 6.94 2.49 10.92
N LEU A 60 7.82 3.33 10.37
CA LEU A 60 8.47 4.39 11.14
C LEU A 60 7.45 5.33 11.79
N ARG A 61 6.53 5.87 10.99
CA ARG A 61 5.47 6.78 11.47
C ARG A 61 4.56 6.14 12.51
N THR A 62 4.27 4.84 12.36
CA THR A 62 3.45 4.11 13.33
C THR A 62 4.17 3.96 14.65
N LEU A 63 5.43 3.53 14.66
CA LEU A 63 6.21 3.29 15.88
C LEU A 63 6.46 4.55 16.70
N ASP A 64 6.42 5.73 16.06
CA ASP A 64 6.54 7.02 16.76
C ASP A 64 5.28 7.35 17.59
N VAL A 65 4.12 6.77 17.28
CA VAL A 65 2.83 7.10 17.92
C VAL A 65 2.12 5.91 18.56
N ILE A 66 2.48 4.68 18.19
CA ILE A 66 1.97 3.42 18.74
C ILE A 66 3.16 2.51 19.02
N PRO A 67 3.82 2.61 20.18
CA PRO A 67 5.08 1.89 20.43
C PRO A 67 4.89 0.38 20.64
N ASN A 68 3.68 -0.07 21.01
CA ASN A 68 3.40 -1.48 21.31
C ASN A 68 3.01 -2.27 20.04
N VAL A 69 3.84 -2.15 18.98
CA VAL A 69 3.69 -2.84 17.70
C VAL A 69 4.96 -3.58 17.34
N SER A 70 4.82 -4.77 16.78
CA SER A 70 5.92 -5.51 16.12
C SER A 70 5.62 -5.66 14.63
N PHE A 71 6.56 -5.25 13.79
CA PHE A 71 6.40 -5.32 12.34
C PHE A 71 7.15 -6.51 11.72
N MET A 72 6.49 -7.15 10.75
CA MET A 72 7.10 -7.91 9.68
C MET A 72 6.98 -7.09 8.40
N LEU A 73 8.11 -6.66 7.82
CA LEU A 73 8.18 -5.84 6.62
C LEU A 73 8.61 -6.70 5.44
N CYS A 74 7.76 -6.81 4.43
CA CYS A 74 8.02 -7.58 3.22
C CYS A 74 8.06 -6.66 2.00
N ASP A 75 9.06 -6.83 1.15
CA ASP A 75 9.16 -6.17 -0.15
C ASP A 75 9.97 -7.05 -1.10
N PRO A 76 9.62 -7.18 -2.39
CA PRO A 76 10.43 -7.92 -3.36
C PRO A 76 11.74 -7.22 -3.72
N SER A 77 11.86 -5.91 -3.45
CA SER A 77 13.04 -5.09 -3.70
C SER A 77 14.00 -5.12 -2.52
N GLU A 78 15.14 -5.79 -2.68
CA GLU A 78 16.22 -5.76 -1.68
C GLU A 78 16.71 -4.33 -1.42
N GLY A 79 16.81 -3.49 -2.47
CA GLY A 79 17.23 -2.11 -2.32
C GLY A 79 16.26 -1.25 -1.51
N MET A 80 14.95 -1.51 -1.56
CA MET A 80 13.98 -0.86 -0.67
C MET A 80 14.15 -1.33 0.78
N LEU A 81 14.34 -2.63 0.99
CA LEU A 81 14.55 -3.18 2.32
C LEU A 81 15.88 -2.74 2.96
N GLU A 82 16.93 -2.49 2.21
CA GLU A 82 18.18 -1.92 2.74
C GLU A 82 17.92 -0.53 3.33
N VAL A 83 17.22 0.35 2.61
CA VAL A 83 16.83 1.68 3.13
C VAL A 83 15.92 1.54 4.36
N ALA A 84 14.96 0.60 4.34
CA ALA A 84 14.08 0.35 5.48
C ALA A 84 14.85 -0.13 6.72
N LYS A 85 15.84 -1.03 6.55
CA LYS A 85 16.70 -1.53 7.64
C LYS A 85 17.50 -0.41 8.30
N GLU A 86 18.08 0.49 7.51
CA GLU A 86 18.80 1.64 8.03
C GLU A 86 17.86 2.57 8.81
N LYS A 87 16.71 2.93 8.19
CA LYS A 87 15.70 3.83 8.76
C LYS A 87 15.11 3.32 10.08
N LEU A 88 14.91 2.01 10.19
CA LEU A 88 14.25 1.35 11.34
C LEU A 88 15.25 0.66 12.29
N SER A 89 16.53 1.01 12.20
CA SER A 89 17.56 0.43 13.07
C SER A 89 17.19 0.61 14.56
N GLY A 90 17.29 -0.47 15.34
CA GLY A 90 16.95 -0.48 16.76
C GLY A 90 15.44 -0.49 17.08
N LYS A 91 14.56 -0.55 16.10
CA LYS A 91 13.10 -0.71 16.28
C LYS A 91 12.70 -2.19 16.29
N ASN A 92 11.49 -2.48 16.79
CA ASN A 92 10.93 -3.85 16.83
C ASN A 92 10.37 -4.25 15.45
N VAL A 93 11.24 -4.52 14.50
CA VAL A 93 10.91 -4.87 13.11
C VAL A 93 11.71 -6.07 12.63
N SER A 94 11.09 -6.90 11.80
CA SER A 94 11.71 -8.00 11.06
C SER A 94 11.49 -7.79 9.56
N PHE A 95 12.38 -8.34 8.72
CA PHE A 95 12.35 -8.12 7.28
C PHE A 95 12.35 -9.45 6.53
N ASN A 96 11.62 -9.51 5.43
CA ASN A 96 11.60 -10.65 4.52
C ASN A 96 11.55 -10.17 3.06
N VAL A 97 12.41 -10.71 2.20
CA VAL A 97 12.38 -10.43 0.75
C VAL A 97 11.30 -11.33 0.14
N ALA A 98 10.11 -10.78 -0.05
CA ALA A 98 8.96 -11.49 -0.63
C ALA A 98 7.96 -10.51 -1.25
N ALA A 99 7.37 -10.88 -2.38
CA ALA A 99 6.19 -10.22 -2.93
C ALA A 99 4.91 -10.72 -2.24
N SER A 100 3.82 -9.94 -2.31
CA SER A 100 2.57 -10.25 -1.60
C SER A 100 1.93 -11.58 -2.04
N ASP A 101 2.09 -11.97 -3.30
CA ASP A 101 1.60 -13.25 -3.84
C ASP A 101 2.42 -14.47 -3.39
N GLN A 102 3.61 -14.23 -2.82
CA GLN A 102 4.54 -15.26 -2.34
C GLN A 102 4.48 -15.47 -0.82
N LEU A 103 3.66 -14.71 -0.11
CA LEU A 103 3.53 -14.83 1.35
C LEU A 103 3.06 -16.24 1.75
N SER A 104 3.62 -16.77 2.85
CA SER A 104 3.30 -18.10 3.39
C SER A 104 2.80 -18.07 4.83
N TYR A 105 2.48 -16.89 5.35
CA TYR A 105 1.96 -16.72 6.72
C TYR A 105 0.50 -17.16 6.83
N GLU A 106 0.14 -17.76 7.96
CA GLU A 106 -1.19 -18.28 8.25
C GLU A 106 -1.61 -17.88 9.68
N ASN A 107 -2.68 -17.09 9.83
CA ASN A 107 -3.26 -16.69 11.12
C ASN A 107 -2.26 -16.11 12.14
N GLU A 108 -1.32 -15.29 11.66
CA GLU A 108 -0.23 -14.78 12.50
C GLU A 108 -0.37 -13.31 12.89
N PHE A 109 -1.00 -12.49 12.05
CA PHE A 109 -1.01 -11.05 12.20
C PHE A 109 -2.39 -10.49 12.60
N ASP A 110 -2.37 -9.47 13.43
CA ASP A 110 -3.56 -8.70 13.79
C ASP A 110 -3.93 -7.73 12.67
N ILE A 111 -2.89 -7.22 11.97
CA ILE A 111 -3.00 -6.26 10.88
C ILE A 111 -2.13 -6.71 9.72
N VAL A 112 -2.66 -6.55 8.51
CA VAL A 112 -1.91 -6.64 7.25
C VAL A 112 -2.15 -5.37 6.45
N THR A 113 -1.10 -4.76 5.93
CA THR A 113 -1.17 -3.61 5.02
C THR A 113 -0.49 -3.89 3.70
N ALA A 114 -1.02 -3.26 2.64
CA ALA A 114 -0.44 -3.23 1.30
C ALA A 114 -0.68 -1.82 0.72
N ILE A 115 0.30 -0.90 0.88
CA ILE A 115 0.13 0.50 0.54
C ILE A 115 0.86 0.80 -0.77
N GLN A 116 0.10 1.19 -1.80
CA GLN A 116 0.62 1.53 -3.13
C GLN A 116 1.45 0.39 -3.76
N SER A 117 1.03 -0.86 -3.57
CA SER A 117 1.78 -2.04 -4.01
C SER A 117 1.01 -2.98 -4.94
N HIS A 118 -0.27 -3.26 -4.67
CA HIS A 118 -1.01 -4.26 -5.44
C HIS A 118 -1.48 -3.79 -6.82
N HIS A 119 -1.50 -2.50 -7.10
CA HIS A 119 -1.83 -2.00 -8.45
C HIS A 119 -0.75 -2.30 -9.51
N TYR A 120 0.41 -2.80 -9.11
CA TYR A 120 1.43 -3.30 -10.04
C TYR A 120 1.15 -4.74 -10.52
N TYR A 121 0.25 -5.46 -9.87
CA TYR A 121 -0.16 -6.80 -10.27
C TYR A 121 -1.29 -6.76 -11.30
N ASP A 122 -1.26 -7.68 -12.26
CA ASP A 122 -2.46 -8.01 -13.03
C ASP A 122 -3.55 -8.60 -12.12
N ILE A 123 -4.77 -8.73 -12.64
CA ILE A 123 -5.91 -9.17 -11.82
C ILE A 123 -5.68 -10.55 -11.18
N PRO A 124 -5.24 -11.61 -11.91
CA PRO A 124 -5.02 -12.92 -11.30
C PRO A 124 -3.97 -12.91 -10.19
N THR A 125 -2.84 -12.24 -10.40
CA THR A 125 -1.76 -12.15 -9.40
C THR A 125 -2.22 -11.36 -8.18
N ARG A 126 -3.00 -10.26 -8.38
CA ARG A 126 -3.56 -9.46 -7.29
C ARG A 126 -4.56 -10.26 -6.44
N GLU A 127 -5.42 -11.09 -7.06
CA GLU A 127 -6.32 -12.00 -6.33
C GLU A 127 -5.54 -12.95 -5.43
N VAL A 128 -4.45 -13.52 -5.93
CA VAL A 128 -3.55 -14.37 -5.12
C VAL A 128 -2.95 -13.55 -3.97
N ALA A 129 -2.42 -12.36 -4.23
CA ALA A 129 -1.81 -11.49 -3.22
C ALA A 129 -2.82 -11.12 -2.12
N VAL A 130 -4.05 -10.72 -2.48
CA VAL A 130 -5.12 -10.41 -1.53
C VAL A 130 -5.49 -11.65 -0.70
N LYS A 131 -5.58 -12.84 -1.33
CA LYS A 131 -5.85 -14.09 -0.62
C LYS A 131 -4.73 -14.46 0.36
N LYS A 132 -3.47 -14.22 0.01
CA LYS A 132 -2.33 -14.41 0.91
C LYS A 132 -2.37 -13.45 2.09
N CYS A 133 -2.74 -12.19 1.88
CA CYS A 133 -2.96 -11.22 2.96
C CYS A 133 -4.10 -11.67 3.89
N PHE A 134 -5.22 -12.16 3.34
CA PHE A 134 -6.32 -12.74 4.11
C PHE A 134 -5.86 -13.93 4.98
N ASN A 135 -5.08 -14.85 4.41
CA ASN A 135 -4.60 -16.03 5.13
C ASN A 135 -3.65 -15.65 6.28
N ALA A 136 -2.79 -14.65 6.06
CA ALA A 136 -1.84 -14.18 7.07
C ALA A 136 -2.50 -13.57 8.32
N LEU A 137 -3.74 -13.05 8.18
CA LEU A 137 -4.49 -12.48 9.28
C LEU A 137 -5.04 -13.53 10.24
N LYS A 138 -5.05 -13.20 11.54
CA LYS A 138 -5.85 -13.87 12.55
C LYS A 138 -7.35 -13.61 12.31
N GLU A 139 -8.23 -14.44 12.90
CA GLU A 139 -9.67 -14.15 12.95
C GLU A 139 -9.92 -12.77 13.61
N GLY A 140 -10.77 -11.95 12.99
CA GLY A 140 -11.02 -10.58 13.39
C GLY A 140 -9.90 -9.60 13.06
N GLY A 141 -8.82 -10.06 12.42
CA GLY A 141 -7.73 -9.20 11.95
C GLY A 141 -8.15 -8.29 10.79
N ILE A 142 -7.42 -7.19 10.60
CA ILE A 142 -7.76 -6.15 9.63
C ILE A 142 -6.73 -6.09 8.51
N PHE A 143 -7.22 -6.12 7.26
CA PHE A 143 -6.48 -5.77 6.07
C PHE A 143 -6.76 -4.34 5.67
N MET A 144 -5.71 -3.56 5.35
CA MET A 144 -5.84 -2.23 4.76
C MET A 144 -4.95 -2.11 3.53
N THR A 145 -5.50 -1.54 2.47
CA THR A 145 -4.74 -1.27 1.24
C THR A 145 -5.08 0.10 0.67
N PHE A 146 -4.09 0.78 0.12
CA PHE A 146 -4.25 2.02 -0.63
C PHE A 146 -3.69 1.83 -2.04
N GLU A 147 -4.52 2.07 -3.05
CA GLU A 147 -4.22 1.71 -4.42
C GLU A 147 -4.50 2.83 -5.41
N ASN A 148 -3.76 2.83 -6.50
CA ASN A 148 -4.13 3.57 -7.69
C ASN A 148 -5.37 2.91 -8.31
N ILE A 149 -6.42 3.70 -8.52
CA ILE A 149 -7.70 3.23 -9.07
C ILE A 149 -7.96 3.78 -10.46
N ARG A 150 -8.92 3.19 -11.16
CA ARG A 150 -9.54 3.76 -12.35
C ARG A 150 -10.98 4.16 -12.04
N MET A 151 -11.49 5.14 -12.78
CA MET A 151 -12.90 5.51 -12.70
C MET A 151 -13.76 4.52 -13.49
N SER A 152 -15.08 4.58 -13.25
CA SER A 152 -16.04 3.63 -13.82
C SER A 152 -16.28 3.81 -15.32
N THR A 153 -16.04 4.99 -15.88
CA THR A 153 -16.16 5.28 -17.33
C THR A 153 -14.86 5.87 -17.88
N GLU A 154 -14.66 5.77 -19.18
CA GLU A 154 -13.48 6.33 -19.87
C GLU A 154 -13.43 7.85 -19.74
N GLU A 155 -14.57 8.54 -19.81
CA GLU A 155 -14.64 10.01 -19.70
C GLU A 155 -14.27 10.47 -18.29
N SER A 156 -14.77 9.76 -17.26
CA SER A 156 -14.43 10.04 -15.87
C SER A 156 -12.96 9.77 -15.58
N ASP A 157 -12.43 8.68 -16.13
CA ASP A 157 -11.02 8.29 -15.98
C ASP A 157 -10.09 9.32 -16.64
N ALA A 158 -10.42 9.79 -17.85
CA ALA A 158 -9.69 10.84 -18.54
C ALA A 158 -9.70 12.17 -17.74
N MET A 159 -10.85 12.56 -17.16
CA MET A 159 -10.96 13.75 -16.31
C MET A 159 -10.07 13.61 -15.06
N ALA A 160 -10.11 12.47 -14.40
CA ALA A 160 -9.32 12.20 -13.19
C ALA A 160 -7.81 12.16 -13.50
N LEU A 161 -7.41 11.59 -14.64
CA LEU A 161 -6.02 11.62 -15.11
C LEU A 161 -5.55 13.05 -15.42
N ASN A 162 -6.38 13.86 -16.07
CA ASN A 162 -6.06 15.26 -16.31
C ASN A 162 -5.88 16.04 -15.00
N ARG A 163 -6.76 15.82 -14.02
CA ARG A 163 -6.64 16.42 -12.68
C ARG A 163 -5.33 16.01 -11.99
N TRP A 164 -4.95 14.73 -12.06
CA TRP A 164 -3.66 14.28 -11.53
C TRP A 164 -2.49 14.85 -12.32
N GLY A 165 -2.59 14.95 -13.63
CA GLY A 165 -1.59 15.59 -14.48
C GLY A 165 -1.34 17.05 -14.08
N GLN A 166 -2.39 17.82 -13.76
CA GLN A 166 -2.23 19.19 -13.24
C GLN A 166 -1.47 19.23 -11.91
N PHE A 167 -1.80 18.32 -10.99
CA PHE A 167 -1.06 18.18 -9.74
C PHE A 167 0.44 17.94 -9.99
N LEU A 168 0.79 17.04 -10.91
CA LEU A 168 2.20 16.75 -11.23
C LEU A 168 2.91 17.98 -11.80
N LEU A 169 2.27 18.74 -12.73
CA LEU A 169 2.82 19.96 -13.28
C LEU A 169 3.06 21.03 -12.21
N GLU A 170 2.11 21.21 -11.28
CA GLU A 170 2.22 22.13 -10.15
C GLU A 170 3.35 21.76 -9.17
N HIS A 171 3.75 20.46 -9.16
CA HIS A 171 4.84 19.92 -8.35
C HIS A 171 6.16 19.72 -9.14
N GLY A 172 6.31 20.47 -10.24
CA GLY A 172 7.57 20.59 -10.96
C GLY A 172 7.83 19.54 -12.04
N TRP A 173 6.85 18.71 -12.39
CA TRP A 173 6.98 17.77 -13.49
C TRP A 173 6.88 18.47 -14.84
N SER A 174 7.64 17.99 -15.83
CA SER A 174 7.49 18.45 -17.23
C SER A 174 6.24 17.84 -17.87
N PRO A 175 5.64 18.48 -18.89
CA PRO A 175 4.50 17.89 -19.65
C PRO A 175 4.84 16.51 -20.22
N GLU A 176 6.07 16.28 -20.66
CA GLU A 176 6.55 14.99 -21.14
C GLU A 176 6.62 13.96 -20.00
N GLY A 177 7.11 14.36 -18.83
CA GLY A 177 7.14 13.52 -17.62
C GLY A 177 5.75 13.08 -17.21
N VAL A 178 4.77 13.99 -17.21
CA VAL A 178 3.36 13.66 -16.92
C VAL A 178 2.82 12.64 -17.92
N LYS A 179 3.03 12.86 -19.22
CA LYS A 179 2.60 11.93 -20.27
C LYS A 179 3.21 10.54 -20.08
N ASN A 180 4.51 10.47 -19.81
CA ASN A 180 5.23 9.21 -19.60
C ASN A 180 4.72 8.49 -18.33
N HIS A 181 4.43 9.24 -17.26
CA HIS A 181 3.87 8.67 -16.03
C HIS A 181 2.48 8.07 -16.27
N GLN A 182 1.61 8.78 -16.98
CA GLN A 182 0.27 8.30 -17.30
C GLN A 182 0.29 7.08 -18.26
N ALA A 183 1.25 7.02 -19.19
CA ALA A 183 1.42 5.91 -20.13
C ALA A 183 1.83 4.58 -19.45
N ARG A 184 2.23 4.60 -18.17
CA ARG A 184 2.51 3.38 -17.39
C ARG A 184 1.25 2.57 -17.06
N ARG A 185 0.06 3.19 -17.15
CA ARG A 185 -1.22 2.50 -16.91
C ARG A 185 -1.51 1.50 -18.03
N GLY A 186 -1.83 0.27 -17.64
CA GLY A 186 -2.01 -0.87 -18.57
C GLY A 186 -0.69 -1.53 -19.03
N VAL A 187 0.46 -1.02 -18.58
CA VAL A 187 1.79 -1.58 -18.90
C VAL A 187 2.53 -2.01 -17.61
N GLU A 188 2.66 -1.10 -16.66
CA GLU A 188 3.31 -1.34 -15.35
C GLU A 188 2.30 -1.29 -14.20
N MET A 189 1.23 -0.51 -14.35
CA MET A 189 0.17 -0.36 -13.36
C MET A 189 -1.16 -0.81 -13.96
N PHE A 190 -1.90 -1.62 -13.25
CA PHE A 190 -3.17 -2.22 -13.68
C PHE A 190 -4.32 -1.80 -12.74
N PRO A 191 -4.65 -0.50 -12.66
CA PRO A 191 -5.68 -0.02 -11.76
C PRO A 191 -7.06 -0.58 -12.13
N ILE A 192 -7.84 -0.88 -11.09
CA ILE A 192 -9.23 -1.33 -11.20
C ILE A 192 -10.15 -0.33 -10.49
N THR A 193 -11.47 -0.45 -10.67
CA THR A 193 -12.43 0.47 -10.04
C THR A 193 -12.59 0.18 -8.54
N ILE A 194 -13.19 1.12 -7.80
CA ILE A 194 -13.52 0.94 -6.39
C ILE A 194 -14.39 -0.29 -6.19
N GLU A 195 -15.40 -0.47 -7.05
CA GLU A 195 -16.33 -1.62 -7.00
C GLU A 195 -15.59 -2.95 -7.17
N GLN A 196 -14.66 -3.00 -8.13
CA GLN A 196 -13.83 -4.20 -8.36
C GLN A 196 -12.91 -4.51 -7.18
N HIS A 197 -12.36 -3.49 -6.50
CA HIS A 197 -11.58 -3.68 -5.26
C HIS A 197 -12.46 -4.26 -4.15
N LEU A 198 -13.64 -3.68 -3.91
CA LEU A 198 -14.57 -4.17 -2.89
C LEU A 198 -15.03 -5.61 -3.16
N GLU A 199 -15.29 -5.94 -4.43
CA GLU A 199 -15.66 -7.30 -4.83
C GLU A 199 -14.50 -8.30 -4.64
N MET A 200 -13.29 -7.93 -5.05
CA MET A 200 -12.09 -8.76 -4.87
C MET A 200 -11.85 -9.10 -3.39
N LEU A 201 -11.99 -8.12 -2.49
CA LEU A 201 -11.87 -8.33 -1.06
C LEU A 201 -12.95 -9.27 -0.52
N LYS A 202 -14.21 -9.13 -0.94
CA LYS A 202 -15.30 -10.06 -0.59
C LYS A 202 -15.01 -11.48 -1.08
N ASN A 203 -14.55 -11.61 -2.33
CA ASN A 203 -14.22 -12.91 -2.93
C ASN A 203 -13.03 -13.60 -2.24
N ALA A 204 -12.10 -12.84 -1.67
CA ALA A 204 -11.02 -13.38 -0.85
C ALA A 204 -11.49 -13.95 0.50
N GLY A 205 -12.71 -13.61 0.95
CA GLY A 205 -13.33 -14.16 2.15
C GLY A 205 -13.49 -13.17 3.31
N PHE A 206 -13.18 -11.89 3.13
CA PHE A 206 -13.39 -10.89 4.16
C PHE A 206 -14.87 -10.70 4.49
N LYS A 207 -15.20 -10.66 5.78
CA LYS A 207 -16.59 -10.55 6.29
C LYS A 207 -17.14 -9.12 6.18
N SER A 208 -16.27 -8.12 6.38
CA SER A 208 -16.61 -6.72 6.26
C SER A 208 -15.62 -6.04 5.33
N VAL A 209 -16.11 -5.31 4.33
CA VAL A 209 -15.29 -4.66 3.31
C VAL A 209 -15.79 -3.22 3.11
N ASN A 210 -14.92 -2.25 3.30
CA ASN A 210 -15.30 -0.84 3.31
C ASN A 210 -14.30 0.02 2.54
N LEU A 211 -14.80 1.10 1.96
CA LEU A 211 -13.98 2.22 1.51
C LEU A 211 -13.53 3.02 2.75
N LEU A 212 -12.22 3.24 2.88
CA LEU A 212 -11.63 4.03 3.95
C LEU A 212 -11.48 5.50 3.55
N TRP A 213 -10.97 5.73 2.34
CA TRP A 213 -10.65 7.07 1.85
C TRP A 213 -10.54 7.08 0.34
N THR A 214 -10.78 8.24 -0.30
CA THR A 214 -10.52 8.42 -1.74
C THR A 214 -10.24 9.87 -2.07
N SER A 215 -9.26 10.09 -2.95
CA SER A 215 -9.03 11.37 -3.62
C SER A 215 -8.17 11.18 -4.86
N TYR A 216 -8.35 12.04 -5.85
CA TYR A 216 -7.72 11.88 -7.17
C TYR A 216 -7.98 10.48 -7.73
N MET A 217 -6.90 9.78 -8.10
CA MET A 217 -6.93 8.39 -8.56
C MET A 217 -6.40 7.42 -7.51
N GLN A 218 -6.64 7.72 -6.24
CA GLN A 218 -6.21 6.91 -5.11
C GLN A 218 -7.41 6.55 -4.24
N ALA A 219 -7.48 5.32 -3.80
CA ALA A 219 -8.47 4.88 -2.82
C ALA A 219 -7.84 3.96 -1.79
N GLY A 220 -8.28 4.12 -0.54
CA GLY A 220 -7.97 3.26 0.58
C GLY A 220 -9.16 2.39 0.94
N PHE A 221 -8.89 1.14 1.27
CA PHE A 221 -9.89 0.15 1.68
C PHE A 221 -9.46 -0.49 2.99
N TRP A 222 -10.45 -0.92 3.78
CA TRP A 222 -10.20 -1.78 4.93
C TRP A 222 -11.21 -2.92 4.98
N ALA A 223 -10.76 -4.07 5.43
CA ALA A 223 -11.57 -5.27 5.47
C ALA A 223 -11.22 -6.12 6.69
N VAL A 224 -12.23 -6.81 7.26
CA VAL A 224 -12.10 -7.65 8.47
C VAL A 224 -12.23 -9.13 8.07
N LYS A 225 -11.31 -9.97 8.55
CA LYS A 225 -11.33 -11.44 8.39
C LYS A 225 -12.38 -12.11 9.24
#